data_fba73eb5be7a3ca97095eacd145d0dda
#
_entry.id   fba73eb5be7a3ca97095eacd145d0dda
#
_cell.length_a   1.000
_cell.length_b   1.000
_cell.length_c   1.000
_cell.angle_alpha   90.00
_cell.angle_beta   90.00
_cell.angle_gamma   90.00
#
_symmetry.space_group_name_H-M   'P 1'
#
loop_
_entity.id
_entity.type
_entity.pdbx_description
1 polymer ?
#
loop_
_entity_poly.entity_id
_entity_poly.type
_entity_poly.pdbx_seq_one_letter_code
_entity_poly.pdbx_strand_id
1 'polypeptide(L)'
;RHSFPTRRSSDLVADVIRQAASRAGDFAARYGGEEFIVLIPGADHAAAADFAERLRSACEAQSIPHPASPVGPVITISLGVAAAVPTDNSSAAALVAEADAALYRAKQQGRDRVES
;
A
#
# COMPACT_ATOMS: atom_id res chain seq x y z
N ARG A 1 13.00 23.11 26.03
CA ARG A 1 12.58 22.54 24.76
C ARG A 1 11.10 22.17 24.81
N HIS A 2 10.38 22.69 23.91
CA HIS A 2 9.00 22.29 23.78
C HIS A 2 8.90 21.02 22.96
N SER A 3 7.82 20.33 23.08
CA SER A 3 7.58 19.13 22.30
C SER A 3 6.22 19.20 21.66
N PHE A 4 6.22 19.28 20.34
CA PHE A 4 5.06 18.98 19.55
C PHE A 4 5.06 17.48 19.29
N PRO A 5 3.90 16.84 19.29
CA PRO A 5 3.84 15.45 18.93
C PRO A 5 4.42 15.27 17.52
N THR A 6 5.38 14.37 17.40
CA THR A 6 5.92 14.02 16.10
C THR A 6 5.02 12.95 15.49
N ARG A 7 4.54 13.19 14.29
CA ARG A 7 3.73 12.20 13.59
C ARG A 7 4.57 10.97 13.31
N ARG A 8 4.01 9.81 13.56
CA ARG A 8 4.69 8.56 13.26
C ARG A 8 4.79 8.38 11.76
N SER A 9 5.81 7.64 11.32
CA SER A 9 6.03 7.35 9.90
C SER A 9 4.80 6.69 9.26
N SER A 10 4.15 5.79 9.99
CA SER A 10 2.95 5.13 9.49
C SER A 10 1.79 6.10 9.25
N ASP A 11 1.71 7.18 10.02
CA ASP A 11 0.67 8.18 9.82
C ASP A 11 0.93 9.02 8.57
N LEU A 12 2.19 9.31 8.30
CA LEU A 12 2.57 10.01 7.07
C LEU A 12 2.31 9.15 5.83
N VAL A 13 2.62 7.86 5.93
CA VAL A 13 2.30 6.90 4.86
C VAL A 13 0.79 6.84 4.64
N ALA A 14 0.00 6.82 5.71
CA ALA A 14 -1.46 6.81 5.60
C ALA A 14 -1.98 8.02 4.84
N ASP A 15 -1.40 9.19 5.05
CA ASP A 15 -1.79 10.39 4.33
C ASP A 15 -1.51 10.27 2.83
N VAL A 16 -0.36 9.73 2.46
CA VAL A 16 0.00 9.50 1.05
C VAL A 16 -1.02 8.57 0.41
N ILE A 17 -1.38 7.49 1.10
CA ILE A 17 -2.36 6.51 0.60
C ILE A 17 -3.72 7.16 0.41
N ARG A 18 -4.20 7.93 1.40
CA ARG A 18 -5.51 8.58 1.31
C ARG A 18 -5.57 9.59 0.17
N GLN A 19 -4.49 10.31 -0.07
CA GLN A 19 -4.43 11.27 -1.17
C GLN A 19 -4.46 10.56 -2.52
N ALA A 20 -3.82 9.40 -2.62
CA ALA A 20 -3.81 8.63 -3.85
C ALA A 20 -5.17 7.98 -4.12
N ALA A 21 -5.82 7.46 -3.08
CA ALA A 21 -7.12 6.81 -3.18
C ALA A 21 -8.23 7.87 -3.10
N SER A 22 -8.29 8.74 -4.09
CA SER A 22 -9.14 9.93 -4.06
C SER A 22 -10.33 9.89 -5.01
N ARG A 23 -10.46 8.84 -5.83
CA ARG A 23 -11.59 8.74 -6.76
C ARG A 23 -12.83 8.29 -6.00
N ALA A 24 -13.99 8.65 -6.55
CA ALA A 24 -15.26 8.20 -5.97
C ALA A 24 -15.31 6.67 -5.93
N GLY A 25 -15.61 6.14 -4.76
CA GLY A 25 -15.63 4.68 -4.55
C GLY A 25 -14.30 4.09 -4.11
N ASP A 26 -13.19 4.80 -4.23
CA ASP A 26 -11.92 4.33 -3.70
C ASP A 26 -12.02 4.30 -2.17
N PHE A 27 -11.38 3.32 -1.57
CA PHE A 27 -11.43 3.13 -0.14
C PHE A 27 -10.06 2.69 0.36
N ALA A 28 -9.57 3.36 1.40
CA ALA A 28 -8.33 2.99 2.05
C ALA A 28 -8.58 2.79 3.54
N ALA A 29 -8.04 1.71 4.09
CA ALA A 29 -8.19 1.39 5.50
C ALA A 29 -6.88 0.88 6.06
N ARG A 30 -6.62 1.22 7.31
CA ARG A 30 -5.52 0.61 8.06
C ARG A 30 -6.02 -0.73 8.58
N TYR A 31 -5.40 -1.80 8.13
CA TYR A 31 -5.85 -3.14 8.46
C TYR A 31 -5.35 -3.59 9.83
N GLY A 32 -4.17 -3.14 10.20
CA GLY A 32 -3.57 -3.47 11.48
C GLY A 32 -2.11 -3.08 11.47
N GLY A 33 -1.62 -2.51 12.57
CA GLY A 33 -0.24 -2.10 12.67
C GLY A 33 0.19 -1.21 11.50
N GLU A 34 1.05 -1.73 10.66
CA GLU A 34 1.60 -1.01 9.52
C GLU A 34 0.98 -1.45 8.18
N GLU A 35 -0.10 -2.23 8.22
CA GLU A 35 -0.72 -2.74 7.01
C GLU A 35 -1.94 -1.94 6.62
N PHE A 36 -2.08 -1.74 5.30
CA PHE A 36 -3.19 -1.00 4.72
C PHE A 36 -3.82 -1.82 3.61
N ILE A 37 -5.12 -1.65 3.42
CA ILE A 37 -5.84 -2.20 2.28
C ILE A 37 -6.40 -1.03 1.49
N VAL A 38 -6.24 -1.06 0.17
CA VAL A 38 -6.83 -0.06 -0.72
C VAL A 38 -7.70 -0.79 -1.73
N LEU A 39 -8.94 -0.37 -1.85
CA LEU A 39 -9.90 -0.89 -2.82
C LEU A 39 -10.12 0.15 -3.91
N ILE A 40 -10.02 -0.29 -5.16
CA ILE A 40 -10.17 0.60 -6.31
C ILE A 40 -11.20 -0.02 -7.25
N PRO A 41 -12.48 0.30 -7.05
CA PRO A 41 -13.54 -0.24 -7.90
C PRO A 41 -13.32 0.12 -9.36
N GLY A 42 -13.56 -0.83 -10.25
CA GLY A 42 -13.46 -0.61 -11.68
C GLY A 42 -12.06 -0.71 -12.25
N ALA A 43 -11.04 -0.96 -11.44
CA ALA A 43 -9.68 -1.13 -11.92
C ALA A 43 -9.44 -2.60 -12.29
N ASP A 44 -8.93 -2.83 -13.49
CA ASP A 44 -8.44 -4.15 -13.84
C ASP A 44 -7.04 -4.35 -13.24
N HIS A 45 -6.46 -5.52 -13.49
CA HIS A 45 -5.15 -5.84 -12.91
C HIS A 45 -4.08 -4.82 -13.32
N ALA A 46 -4.04 -4.44 -14.59
CA ALA A 46 -3.04 -3.49 -15.08
C ALA A 46 -3.20 -2.11 -14.43
N ALA A 47 -4.44 -1.64 -14.30
CA ALA A 47 -4.71 -0.36 -13.66
C ALA A 47 -4.38 -0.39 -12.18
N ALA A 48 -4.67 -1.50 -11.50
CA ALA A 48 -4.37 -1.64 -10.08
C ALA A 48 -2.86 -1.70 -9.85
N ALA A 49 -2.12 -2.41 -10.68
CA ALA A 49 -0.66 -2.49 -10.60
C ALA A 49 -0.02 -1.11 -10.86
N ASP A 50 -0.54 -0.38 -11.83
CA ASP A 50 -0.07 0.97 -12.12
C ASP A 50 -0.32 1.92 -10.96
N PHE A 51 -1.51 1.84 -10.36
CA PHE A 51 -1.82 2.62 -9.17
C PHE A 51 -0.85 2.31 -8.03
N ALA A 52 -0.58 1.01 -7.82
CA ALA A 52 0.32 0.59 -6.76
C ALA A 52 1.74 1.11 -6.97
N GLU A 53 2.23 1.11 -8.20
CA GLU A 53 3.57 1.64 -8.50
C GLU A 53 3.64 3.15 -8.28
N ARG A 54 2.59 3.88 -8.69
CA ARG A 54 2.52 5.32 -8.42
C ARG A 54 2.49 5.62 -6.93
N LEU A 55 1.77 4.79 -6.17
CA LEU A 55 1.71 4.94 -4.72
C LEU A 55 3.07 4.68 -4.09
N ARG A 56 3.76 3.63 -4.53
CA ARG A 56 5.11 3.32 -4.04
C ARG A 56 6.06 4.50 -4.29
N SER A 57 6.06 5.02 -5.51
CA SER A 57 6.91 6.16 -5.89
C SER A 57 6.55 7.42 -5.11
N ALA A 58 5.26 7.68 -4.91
CA ALA A 58 4.82 8.85 -4.15
C ALA A 58 5.28 8.78 -2.69
N CYS A 59 5.23 7.60 -2.10
CA CYS A 59 5.69 7.40 -0.74
C CYS A 59 7.20 7.64 -0.63
N GLU A 60 7.96 7.06 -1.53
CA GLU A 60 9.41 7.25 -1.55
C GLU A 60 9.78 8.72 -1.73
N ALA A 61 9.06 9.44 -2.60
CA ALA A 61 9.31 10.84 -2.88
C ALA A 61 9.06 11.76 -1.67
N GLN A 62 8.30 11.32 -0.68
CA GLN A 62 8.10 12.08 0.55
C GLN A 62 9.36 12.12 1.42
N SER A 63 10.32 11.24 1.18
CA SER A 63 11.57 11.15 1.93
C SER A 63 11.34 11.09 3.43
N ILE A 64 10.37 10.28 3.85
CA ILE A 64 10.06 10.11 5.27
C ILE A 64 11.22 9.38 5.93
N PRO A 65 11.86 9.96 6.95
CA PRO A 65 13.04 9.34 7.56
C PRO A 65 12.71 8.02 8.26
N HIS A 66 13.55 7.03 8.06
CA HIS A 66 13.43 5.74 8.74
C HIS A 66 14.81 5.11 8.89
N PRO A 67 15.63 5.60 9.84
CA PRO A 67 17.03 5.14 9.96
C PRO A 67 17.18 3.65 10.18
N ALA A 68 16.18 2.99 10.73
CA ALA A 68 16.21 1.55 11.00
C ALA A 68 15.74 0.70 9.82
N SER A 69 15.41 1.31 8.68
CA SER A 69 14.93 0.56 7.53
C SER A 69 16.01 -0.32 6.93
N PRO A 70 15.71 -1.58 6.59
CA PRO A 70 16.68 -2.46 5.96
C PRO A 70 16.99 -2.11 4.51
N VAL A 71 16.19 -1.24 3.86
CA VAL A 71 16.35 -0.92 2.45
C VAL A 71 16.87 0.50 2.22
N GLY A 72 17.06 1.29 3.27
CA GLY A 72 17.60 2.64 3.11
C GLY A 72 17.18 3.58 4.22
N PRO A 73 17.59 4.85 4.14
CA PRO A 73 17.34 5.83 5.18
C PRO A 73 15.94 6.43 5.15
N VAL A 74 15.15 6.17 4.13
CA VAL A 74 13.78 6.68 4.01
C VAL A 74 12.80 5.53 4.01
N ILE A 75 11.56 5.86 4.36
CA ILE A 75 10.47 4.90 4.32
C ILE A 75 10.18 4.53 2.88
N THR A 76 10.09 3.24 2.63
CA THR A 76 9.55 2.68 1.40
C THR A 76 8.40 1.76 1.74
N ILE A 77 7.57 1.43 0.77
CA ILE A 77 6.47 0.50 0.98
C ILE A 77 6.55 -0.65 -0.01
N SER A 78 6.05 -1.78 0.42
CA SER A 78 5.88 -2.96 -0.43
C SER A 78 4.39 -3.15 -0.65
N LEU A 79 4.00 -3.56 -1.85
CA LEU A 79 2.59 -3.70 -2.19
C LEU A 79 2.35 -5.03 -2.89
N GLY A 80 1.24 -5.66 -2.51
CA GLY A 80 0.72 -6.81 -3.23
C GLY A 80 -0.58 -6.39 -3.92
N VAL A 81 -0.75 -6.81 -5.16
CA VAL A 81 -1.88 -6.43 -5.99
C VAL A 81 -2.64 -7.67 -6.41
N ALA A 82 -3.97 -7.59 -6.34
CA ALA A 82 -4.85 -8.59 -6.90
C ALA A 82 -6.06 -7.88 -7.49
N ALA A 83 -6.61 -8.43 -8.55
CA ALA A 83 -7.80 -7.88 -9.20
C ALA A 83 -8.69 -9.01 -9.64
N ALA A 84 -9.99 -8.81 -9.58
CA ALA A 84 -10.97 -9.80 -10.00
C ALA A 84 -12.26 -9.11 -10.41
N VAL A 85 -12.97 -9.75 -11.32
CA VAL A 85 -14.35 -9.38 -11.62
C VAL A 85 -15.23 -10.22 -10.69
N PRO A 86 -16.03 -9.60 -9.81
CA PRO A 86 -16.85 -10.37 -8.88
C PRO A 86 -17.87 -11.26 -9.61
N THR A 87 -18.05 -12.45 -9.09
CA THR A 87 -19.08 -13.39 -9.54
C THR A 87 -19.78 -13.95 -8.31
N ASP A 88 -20.85 -14.74 -8.53
CA ASP A 88 -21.57 -15.36 -7.41
C ASP A 88 -20.68 -16.29 -6.59
N ASN A 89 -19.60 -16.79 -7.17
CA ASN A 89 -18.67 -17.70 -6.49
C ASN A 89 -17.42 -17.00 -5.97
N SER A 90 -17.33 -15.68 -6.15
CA SER A 90 -16.20 -14.90 -5.66
C SER A 90 -16.33 -14.62 -4.18
N SER A 91 -15.20 -14.42 -3.52
CA SER A 91 -15.19 -13.94 -2.14
C SER A 91 -14.17 -12.82 -1.97
N ALA A 92 -14.53 -11.86 -1.13
CA ALA A 92 -13.60 -10.80 -0.77
C ALA A 92 -12.37 -11.37 -0.06
N ALA A 93 -12.58 -12.39 0.76
CA ALA A 93 -11.49 -13.04 1.49
C ALA A 93 -10.47 -13.66 0.54
N ALA A 94 -10.92 -14.27 -0.55
CA ALA A 94 -10.01 -14.86 -1.54
C ALA A 94 -9.21 -13.79 -2.26
N LEU A 95 -9.82 -12.67 -2.59
CA LEU A 95 -9.14 -11.55 -3.25
C LEU A 95 -8.08 -10.96 -2.33
N VAL A 96 -8.41 -10.73 -1.07
CA VAL A 96 -7.47 -10.21 -0.07
C VAL A 96 -6.32 -11.21 0.12
N ALA A 97 -6.60 -12.50 0.17
CA ALA A 97 -5.57 -13.52 0.32
C ALA A 97 -4.59 -13.52 -0.86
N GLU A 98 -5.08 -13.29 -2.08
CA GLU A 98 -4.22 -13.17 -3.25
C GLU A 98 -3.29 -11.97 -3.15
N ALA A 99 -3.82 -10.81 -2.78
CA ALA A 99 -3.01 -9.61 -2.60
C ALA A 99 -1.99 -9.80 -1.47
N ASP A 100 -2.39 -10.48 -0.42
CA ASP A 100 -1.53 -10.75 0.74
C ASP A 100 -0.37 -11.68 0.36
N ALA A 101 -0.64 -12.70 -0.44
CA ALA A 101 0.40 -13.59 -0.95
C ALA A 101 1.40 -12.82 -1.84
N ALA A 102 0.90 -11.91 -2.67
CA ALA A 102 1.75 -11.06 -3.48
C ALA A 102 2.60 -10.12 -2.62
N LEU A 103 2.02 -9.57 -1.57
CA LEU A 103 2.75 -8.73 -0.63
C LEU A 103 3.88 -9.51 0.06
N TYR A 104 3.60 -10.76 0.44
CA TYR A 104 4.62 -11.62 1.02
C TYR A 104 5.79 -11.80 0.06
N ARG A 105 5.49 -12.03 -1.22
CA ARG A 105 6.56 -12.14 -2.24
C ARG A 105 7.36 -10.85 -2.37
N ALA A 106 6.69 -9.69 -2.32
CA ALA A 106 7.38 -8.41 -2.38
C ALA A 106 8.38 -8.26 -1.23
N LYS A 107 7.98 -8.65 -0.03
CA LYS A 107 8.85 -8.60 1.15
C LYS A 107 10.00 -9.59 1.04
N GLN A 108 9.75 -10.77 0.50
CA GLN A 108 10.78 -11.79 0.30
C GLN A 108 11.82 -11.37 -0.75
N GLN A 109 11.41 -10.62 -1.75
CA GLN A 109 12.27 -10.24 -2.87
C GLN A 109 13.03 -8.93 -2.64
N GLY A 110 12.97 -8.38 -1.46
CA GLY A 110 13.78 -7.21 -1.11
C GLY A 110 12.98 -5.97 -0.76
N ARG A 111 11.66 -6.05 -0.66
CA ARG A 111 10.79 -4.93 -0.31
C ARG A 111 10.83 -3.82 -1.36
N ASP A 112 10.24 -2.69 -1.09
CA ASP A 112 10.23 -1.50 -1.97
C ASP A 112 9.87 -1.88 -3.41
N ARG A 113 8.73 -2.53 -3.57
CA ARG A 113 8.27 -3.02 -4.86
C ARG A 113 6.81 -3.40 -4.84
N VAL A 114 6.27 -3.52 -6.04
CA VAL A 114 4.94 -4.04 -6.27
C VAL A 114 5.04 -5.44 -6.83
N GLU A 115 4.28 -6.37 -6.28
CA GLU A 115 4.14 -7.73 -6.79
C GLU A 115 2.65 -8.02 -7.01
N SER A 116 2.39 -8.95 -7.90
CA SER A 116 1.01 -9.36 -8.18
C SER A 116 0.89 -10.87 -8.42
#